data_65653c80532fd212711197a5fbec77e6
#
_entry.id   65653c80532fd212711197a5fbec77e6
#
_cell.length_a   1.000
_cell.length_b   1.000
_cell.length_c   1.000
_cell.angle_alpha   90.00
_cell.angle_beta   90.00
_cell.angle_gamma   90.00
#
_symmetry.space_group_name_H-M   'P 1'
#
loop_
_entity.id
_entity.type
_entity.pdbx_description
1 polymer ?
#
loop_
_entity_poly.entity_id
_entity_poly.type
_entity_poly.pdbx_seq_one_letter_code
_entity_poly.pdbx_strand_id
1 'polypeptide(L)'
;SRRQRQMCIRDSNEGTLMLISGGEEGIIRGGLVINRGATVSLRGVDCFGNSGNEACVSHVEINGGTLFQNDTRNQTFRNMTVTLAGGTLDGVAKGSMEVWTDTVFQVRAADRASEIRTVNVKLRGGSPAVFAVERGTAEADLKVSANIVNYSGAKGSVAKTGEGIMVLSGKNTYSGGTSVNGGTLAAASNQALGTGMATVNSGGCLVLGGLGTDAGTVSLGNNILVKNGGILSGSATLSGNTTLQSGSVFELTLSMGGSAGNELAYNSLMLQSGVFQIDAGAKLKLAALSLDYSTDFWGTSHILNFIEGGANATLTGNFTLDASSAGDYAAYGQWSLQKNEDSKEVSMVWTPNAAPEASSAMASAFTATAPAPVPEPSSCMLLMAALGAVFLRRSVPRNE
;
A
#
# COMPACT_ATOMS: atom_id res chain seq x y z
N SER A 1 -17.90 2.39 -50.19
CA SER A 1 -16.69 2.53 -49.40
C SER A 1 -16.47 1.26 -48.60
N ARG A 2 -15.44 0.51 -48.92
CA ARG A 2 -15.07 -0.71 -48.19
C ARG A 2 -14.52 -0.27 -46.85
N ARG A 3 -15.31 -0.45 -45.78
CA ARG A 3 -14.79 -0.46 -44.40
C ARG A 3 -13.85 -1.66 -44.28
N GLN A 4 -12.56 -1.44 -44.30
CA GLN A 4 -11.61 -2.48 -43.94
C GLN A 4 -11.89 -2.90 -42.50
N ARG A 5 -12.44 -4.09 -42.34
CA ARG A 5 -12.49 -4.77 -41.04
C ARG A 5 -11.06 -5.14 -40.71
N GLN A 6 -10.40 -4.29 -39.97
CA GLN A 6 -9.11 -4.62 -39.39
C GLN A 6 -9.35 -5.36 -38.07
N MET A 7 -9.41 -6.67 -38.20
CA MET A 7 -9.20 -7.57 -37.11
C MET A 7 -7.69 -7.71 -36.99
N CYS A 8 -7.08 -7.21 -35.92
CA CYS A 8 -5.69 -7.57 -35.61
C CYS A 8 -5.26 -6.93 -34.29
N ILE A 9 -4.51 -7.67 -33.50
CA ILE A 9 -3.58 -7.17 -32.52
C ILE A 9 -2.69 -6.13 -33.23
N ARG A 10 -2.66 -4.90 -32.74
CA ARG A 10 -1.74 -3.87 -33.25
C ARG A 10 -0.63 -3.68 -32.23
N ASP A 11 0.59 -3.95 -32.69
CA ASP A 11 1.80 -3.76 -31.92
C ASP A 11 2.40 -2.40 -32.28
N SER A 12 2.60 -1.55 -31.28
CA SER A 12 3.39 -0.33 -31.42
C SER A 12 4.71 -0.55 -30.70
N ASN A 13 5.79 -0.58 -31.45
CA ASN A 13 7.13 -0.85 -30.93
C ASN A 13 7.96 0.42 -30.71
N GLU A 14 7.68 1.47 -31.51
CA GLU A 14 8.36 2.77 -31.39
C GLU A 14 7.47 3.89 -31.93
N GLY A 15 7.74 5.12 -31.48
CA GLY A 15 7.04 6.31 -31.96
C GLY A 15 5.65 6.50 -31.38
N THR A 16 4.83 7.29 -32.08
CA THR A 16 3.48 7.63 -31.62
C THR A 16 2.42 7.20 -32.61
N LEU A 17 1.52 6.34 -32.17
CA LEU A 17 0.27 6.03 -32.87
C LEU A 17 -0.83 6.95 -32.34
N MET A 18 -1.44 7.73 -33.21
CA MET A 18 -2.55 8.61 -32.84
C MET A 18 -3.89 8.02 -33.26
N LEU A 19 -4.78 7.82 -32.32
CA LEU A 19 -6.17 7.41 -32.55
C LEU A 19 -7.04 8.66 -32.50
N ILE A 20 -7.51 9.08 -33.68
CA ILE A 20 -8.31 10.31 -33.83
C ILE A 20 -9.75 9.97 -34.11
N SER A 21 -10.66 10.48 -33.29
CA SER A 21 -12.07 10.12 -33.32
C SER A 21 -12.33 8.70 -32.82
N GLY A 22 -13.51 8.46 -32.42
CA GLY A 22 -14.00 7.20 -31.87
C GLY A 22 -15.51 7.21 -31.96
N GLY A 23 -16.16 6.88 -30.89
CA GLY A 23 -17.61 6.80 -30.78
C GLY A 23 -18.03 5.39 -30.49
N GLU A 24 -19.25 5.01 -30.85
CA GLU A 24 -19.80 3.72 -30.45
C GLU A 24 -18.98 2.52 -30.95
N GLU A 25 -18.44 2.60 -32.16
CA GLU A 25 -17.71 1.46 -32.78
C GLU A 25 -16.21 1.43 -32.45
N GLY A 26 -15.64 2.51 -31.91
CA GLY A 26 -14.19 2.64 -31.72
C GLY A 26 -13.37 2.65 -33.01
N ILE A 27 -12.06 2.79 -32.87
CA ILE A 27 -11.10 2.84 -33.99
C ILE A 27 -10.39 1.49 -34.14
N ILE A 28 -10.10 0.85 -33.03
CA ILE A 28 -9.39 -0.44 -32.96
C ILE A 28 -10.36 -1.49 -32.45
N ARG A 29 -10.26 -2.69 -33.01
CA ARG A 29 -10.99 -3.88 -32.56
C ARG A 29 -9.99 -4.96 -32.17
N GLY A 30 -10.31 -5.74 -31.16
CA GLY A 30 -9.45 -6.82 -30.66
C GLY A 30 -8.48 -6.35 -29.59
N GLY A 31 -7.18 -6.51 -29.76
CA GLY A 31 -6.16 -6.16 -28.80
C GLY A 31 -5.27 -5.01 -29.25
N LEU A 32 -4.65 -4.34 -28.29
CA LEU A 32 -3.64 -3.31 -28.49
C LEU A 32 -2.45 -3.61 -27.58
N VAL A 33 -1.25 -3.72 -28.16
CA VAL A 33 0.01 -3.90 -27.44
C VAL A 33 0.89 -2.66 -27.63
N ILE A 34 1.38 -2.08 -26.56
CA ILE A 34 2.20 -0.86 -26.53
C ILE A 34 3.52 -1.19 -25.86
N ASN A 35 4.56 -1.39 -26.64
CA ASN A 35 5.87 -1.77 -26.15
C ASN A 35 6.71 -0.55 -25.71
N ARG A 36 7.83 -0.81 -25.06
CA ARG A 36 8.78 0.21 -24.60
C ARG A 36 9.20 1.12 -25.77
N GLY A 37 9.16 2.43 -25.54
CA GLY A 37 9.48 3.44 -26.58
C GLY A 37 8.27 3.88 -27.39
N ALA A 38 7.16 3.15 -27.34
CA ALA A 38 5.94 3.49 -28.05
C ALA A 38 4.95 4.29 -27.20
N THR A 39 4.22 5.18 -27.86
CA THR A 39 3.08 5.91 -27.29
C THR A 39 1.85 5.70 -28.16
N VAL A 40 0.72 5.36 -27.55
CA VAL A 40 -0.58 5.43 -28.22
C VAL A 40 -1.34 6.61 -27.64
N SER A 41 -1.65 7.58 -28.48
CA SER A 41 -2.33 8.83 -28.12
C SER A 41 -3.81 8.76 -28.51
N LEU A 42 -4.68 8.83 -27.52
CA LEU A 42 -6.14 8.85 -27.71
C LEU A 42 -6.61 10.31 -27.89
N ARG A 43 -7.07 10.66 -29.09
CA ARG A 43 -7.54 11.98 -29.44
C ARG A 43 -8.94 11.95 -29.99
N GLY A 44 -9.89 11.92 -29.10
CA GLY A 44 -11.32 11.82 -29.40
C GLY A 44 -12.06 11.23 -28.22
N VAL A 45 -13.37 11.12 -28.33
CA VAL A 45 -14.21 10.41 -27.35
C VAL A 45 -14.23 8.91 -27.72
N ASP A 46 -14.11 8.06 -26.70
CA ASP A 46 -14.28 6.60 -26.83
C ASP A 46 -13.53 5.98 -28.02
N CYS A 47 -12.21 6.24 -28.10
CA CYS A 47 -11.38 5.68 -29.17
C CYS A 47 -11.40 4.15 -29.22
N PHE A 48 -11.71 3.50 -28.12
CA PHE A 48 -11.87 2.05 -28.01
C PHE A 48 -13.30 1.56 -28.22
N GLY A 49 -14.26 2.50 -28.43
CA GLY A 49 -15.68 2.20 -28.56
C GLY A 49 -16.43 2.21 -27.24
N ASN A 50 -17.73 2.38 -27.33
CA ASN A 50 -18.66 2.42 -26.18
C ASN A 50 -19.95 1.65 -26.43
N SER A 51 -20.12 1.00 -27.59
CA SER A 51 -21.31 0.19 -27.86
C SER A 51 -21.27 -1.14 -27.10
N GLY A 52 -22.43 -1.55 -26.60
CA GLY A 52 -22.51 -2.65 -25.62
C GLY A 52 -22.11 -4.03 -26.12
N ASN A 53 -21.85 -4.25 -27.40
CA ASN A 53 -21.89 -5.63 -27.86
C ASN A 53 -20.74 -6.14 -28.74
N GLU A 54 -19.99 -5.35 -29.51
CA GLU A 54 -18.99 -5.97 -30.40
C GLU A 54 -17.82 -5.10 -30.85
N ALA A 55 -17.81 -3.83 -30.50
CA ALA A 55 -16.86 -2.89 -31.10
C ALA A 55 -15.70 -2.47 -30.19
N CYS A 56 -15.72 -2.88 -28.95
CA CYS A 56 -14.71 -2.47 -27.99
C CYS A 56 -13.41 -3.27 -28.11
N VAL A 57 -12.31 -2.64 -27.79
CA VAL A 57 -11.02 -3.33 -27.55
C VAL A 57 -11.17 -4.26 -26.37
N SER A 58 -10.84 -5.54 -26.55
CA SER A 58 -11.00 -6.57 -25.51
C SER A 58 -9.85 -6.54 -24.50
N HIS A 59 -8.67 -6.11 -24.92
CA HIS A 59 -7.51 -5.96 -24.05
C HIS A 59 -6.55 -4.89 -24.55
N VAL A 60 -5.92 -4.22 -23.60
CA VAL A 60 -4.79 -3.30 -23.84
C VAL A 60 -3.62 -3.79 -23.01
N GLU A 61 -2.48 -4.00 -23.63
CA GLU A 61 -1.24 -4.40 -22.98
C GLU A 61 -0.18 -3.30 -23.13
N ILE A 62 0.36 -2.82 -22.01
CA ILE A 62 1.32 -1.70 -21.97
C ILE A 62 2.63 -2.23 -21.38
N ASN A 63 3.51 -2.72 -22.25
CA ASN A 63 4.80 -3.32 -21.92
C ASN A 63 5.91 -2.27 -21.91
N GLY A 64 5.92 -1.42 -20.90
CA GLY A 64 6.87 -0.33 -20.78
C GLY A 64 6.63 0.86 -21.71
N GLY A 65 5.58 0.84 -22.51
CA GLY A 65 5.12 1.95 -23.32
C GLY A 65 4.17 2.89 -22.58
N THR A 66 3.50 3.77 -23.34
CA THR A 66 2.56 4.74 -22.78
C THR A 66 1.24 4.75 -23.55
N LEU A 67 0.13 4.59 -22.84
CA LEU A 67 -1.19 4.94 -23.33
C LEU A 67 -1.53 6.35 -22.83
N PHE A 68 -1.68 7.31 -23.73
CA PHE A 68 -1.85 8.72 -23.39
C PHE A 68 -3.20 9.24 -23.84
N GLN A 69 -4.05 9.64 -22.92
CA GLN A 69 -5.31 10.30 -23.22
C GLN A 69 -5.07 11.79 -23.54
N ASN A 70 -4.97 12.11 -24.81
CA ASN A 70 -4.69 13.47 -25.31
C ASN A 70 -5.99 14.23 -25.63
N ASP A 71 -6.99 14.10 -24.80
CA ASP A 71 -8.29 14.78 -24.94
C ASP A 71 -8.95 14.97 -23.58
N THR A 72 -9.72 16.01 -23.43
CA THR A 72 -10.51 16.29 -22.20
C THR A 72 -11.78 15.48 -22.11
N ARG A 73 -12.15 14.78 -23.17
CA ARG A 73 -13.33 13.91 -23.24
C ARG A 73 -13.07 12.54 -22.62
N ASN A 74 -14.13 11.77 -22.39
CA ASN A 74 -14.04 10.47 -21.75
C ASN A 74 -13.49 9.39 -22.69
N GLN A 75 -12.78 8.41 -22.12
CA GLN A 75 -12.49 7.12 -22.72
C GLN A 75 -13.17 6.03 -21.90
N THR A 76 -14.01 5.24 -22.53
CA THR A 76 -14.71 4.15 -21.85
C THR A 76 -13.89 2.87 -21.89
N PHE A 77 -13.65 2.31 -20.70
CA PHE A 77 -13.06 0.99 -20.50
C PHE A 77 -14.16 0.04 -20.03
N ARG A 78 -14.56 -0.84 -20.90
CA ARG A 78 -15.68 -1.74 -20.67
C ARG A 78 -15.37 -3.12 -21.24
N ASN A 79 -15.70 -4.18 -20.52
CA ASN A 79 -15.46 -5.57 -20.93
C ASN A 79 -14.01 -5.81 -21.40
N MET A 80 -13.04 -5.22 -20.71
CA MET A 80 -11.65 -5.28 -21.16
C MET A 80 -10.69 -5.52 -20.02
N THR A 81 -9.55 -6.10 -20.36
CA THR A 81 -8.40 -6.17 -19.47
C THR A 81 -7.36 -5.13 -19.87
N VAL A 82 -6.92 -4.32 -18.92
CA VAL A 82 -5.77 -3.41 -19.08
C VAL A 82 -4.59 -4.03 -18.36
N THR A 83 -3.63 -4.54 -19.11
CA THR A 83 -2.42 -5.15 -18.57
C THR A 83 -1.27 -4.14 -18.61
N LEU A 84 -0.57 -3.96 -17.49
CA LEU A 84 0.61 -3.11 -17.40
C LEU A 84 1.80 -3.96 -16.94
N ALA A 85 2.92 -3.83 -17.64
CA ALA A 85 4.22 -4.40 -17.26
C ALA A 85 5.28 -3.28 -17.33
N GLY A 86 5.44 -2.51 -16.25
CA GLY A 86 6.28 -1.31 -16.23
C GLY A 86 5.82 -0.21 -17.19
N GLY A 87 4.56 -0.24 -17.63
CA GLY A 87 3.95 0.69 -18.56
C GLY A 87 3.23 1.85 -17.87
N THR A 88 2.88 2.87 -18.65
CA THR A 88 2.25 4.09 -18.16
C THR A 88 0.90 4.32 -18.83
N LEU A 89 -0.10 4.58 -18.02
CA LEU A 89 -1.40 5.06 -18.41
C LEU A 89 -1.50 6.52 -17.93
N ASP A 90 -1.52 7.45 -18.89
CA ASP A 90 -1.41 8.88 -18.61
C ASP A 90 -2.42 9.70 -19.42
N GLY A 91 -2.49 11.00 -19.20
CA GLY A 91 -3.35 11.87 -19.99
C GLY A 91 -3.39 13.30 -19.49
N VAL A 92 -4.17 14.13 -20.21
CA VAL A 92 -4.38 15.53 -19.85
C VAL A 92 -5.23 15.65 -18.58
N ALA A 93 -4.98 16.67 -17.77
CA ALA A 93 -5.55 16.85 -16.44
C ALA A 93 -7.09 16.83 -16.35
N LYS A 94 -7.79 17.18 -17.44
CA LYS A 94 -9.27 17.17 -17.51
C LYS A 94 -9.83 15.92 -18.20
N GLY A 95 -8.97 15.06 -18.75
CA GLY A 95 -9.38 13.79 -19.33
C GLY A 95 -9.90 12.82 -18.27
N SER A 96 -10.70 11.85 -18.69
CA SER A 96 -11.17 10.81 -17.79
C SER A 96 -11.26 9.45 -18.48
N MET A 97 -10.94 8.42 -17.70
CA MET A 97 -11.17 7.03 -18.04
C MET A 97 -12.37 6.54 -17.24
N GLU A 98 -13.41 6.13 -17.92
CA GLU A 98 -14.60 5.57 -17.30
C GLU A 98 -14.46 4.06 -17.23
N VAL A 99 -14.33 3.55 -16.00
CA VAL A 99 -14.12 2.13 -15.71
C VAL A 99 -15.46 1.50 -15.37
N TRP A 100 -15.83 0.52 -16.18
CA TRP A 100 -17.03 -0.30 -15.98
C TRP A 100 -16.73 -1.50 -15.08
N THR A 101 -17.78 -2.12 -14.57
CA THR A 101 -17.73 -3.17 -13.54
C THR A 101 -16.93 -4.42 -13.92
N ASP A 102 -16.77 -4.65 -15.20
CA ASP A 102 -16.11 -5.83 -15.81
C ASP A 102 -14.70 -5.51 -16.35
N THR A 103 -14.17 -4.33 -16.03
CA THR A 103 -12.80 -3.96 -16.38
C THR A 103 -11.83 -4.35 -15.26
N VAL A 104 -10.75 -5.03 -15.65
CA VAL A 104 -9.67 -5.44 -14.74
C VAL A 104 -8.38 -4.76 -15.14
N PHE A 105 -7.70 -4.15 -14.15
CA PHE A 105 -6.31 -3.71 -14.27
C PHE A 105 -5.41 -4.84 -13.78
N GLN A 106 -4.72 -5.50 -14.69
CA GLN A 106 -3.74 -6.53 -14.39
C GLN A 106 -2.33 -5.92 -14.46
N VAL A 107 -1.60 -5.96 -13.37
CA VAL A 107 -0.21 -5.52 -13.34
C VAL A 107 0.67 -6.74 -13.23
N ARG A 108 1.49 -6.97 -14.27
CA ARG A 108 2.45 -8.06 -14.30
C ARG A 108 3.76 -7.65 -13.62
N ALA A 109 4.44 -8.64 -13.09
CA ALA A 109 5.77 -8.46 -12.49
C ALA A 109 6.72 -7.77 -13.47
N ALA A 110 7.42 -6.74 -13.00
CA ALA A 110 8.38 -5.96 -13.79
C ALA A 110 9.52 -5.43 -12.91
N ASP A 111 10.58 -4.94 -13.56
CA ASP A 111 11.73 -4.32 -12.93
C ASP A 111 11.51 -2.85 -12.55
N ARG A 112 10.41 -2.27 -13.01
CA ARG A 112 9.98 -0.91 -12.73
C ARG A 112 8.48 -0.85 -12.47
N ALA A 113 8.06 0.15 -11.72
CA ALA A 113 6.65 0.40 -11.45
C ALA A 113 5.86 0.64 -12.74
N SER A 114 4.66 0.08 -12.81
CA SER A 114 3.61 0.56 -13.70
C SER A 114 2.96 1.81 -13.10
N GLU A 115 2.47 2.73 -13.94
CA GLU A 115 1.94 4.00 -13.47
C GLU A 115 0.58 4.31 -14.07
N ILE A 116 -0.34 4.83 -13.24
CA ILE A 116 -1.59 5.45 -13.67
C ILE A 116 -1.60 6.87 -13.09
N ARG A 117 -1.46 7.88 -13.97
CA ARG A 117 -1.25 9.27 -13.53
C ARG A 117 -2.01 10.27 -14.38
N THR A 118 -2.18 11.48 -13.88
CA THR A 118 -2.79 12.69 -14.47
C THR A 118 -4.23 12.61 -14.98
N VAL A 119 -4.78 11.44 -15.27
CA VAL A 119 -6.18 11.28 -15.69
C VAL A 119 -7.08 11.06 -14.47
N ASN A 120 -8.38 11.37 -14.63
CA ASN A 120 -9.38 10.93 -13.67
C ASN A 120 -9.87 9.53 -14.03
N VAL A 121 -9.81 8.61 -13.09
CA VAL A 121 -10.39 7.27 -13.21
C VAL A 121 -11.78 7.31 -12.58
N LYS A 122 -12.82 7.34 -13.42
CA LYS A 122 -14.23 7.39 -13.00
C LYS A 122 -14.81 5.99 -12.87
N LEU A 123 -15.19 5.61 -11.67
CA LEU A 123 -15.77 4.30 -11.39
C LEU A 123 -17.28 4.32 -11.57
N ARG A 124 -17.81 3.47 -12.42
CA ARG A 124 -19.26 3.36 -12.69
C ARG A 124 -20.05 2.69 -11.56
N GLY A 125 -19.38 2.02 -10.61
CA GLY A 125 -20.03 1.31 -9.51
C GLY A 125 -20.60 -0.04 -9.93
N GLY A 126 -21.29 -0.68 -9.01
CA GLY A 126 -21.86 -2.04 -9.20
C GLY A 126 -20.91 -3.13 -8.71
N SER A 127 -19.69 -3.20 -9.22
CA SER A 127 -18.61 -4.07 -8.74
C SER A 127 -17.36 -3.23 -8.49
N PRO A 128 -16.41 -3.71 -7.67
CA PRO A 128 -15.15 -3.01 -7.47
C PRO A 128 -14.32 -2.92 -8.76
N ALA A 129 -13.63 -1.80 -8.96
CA ALA A 129 -12.51 -1.77 -9.90
C ALA A 129 -11.37 -2.61 -9.33
N VAL A 130 -11.02 -3.69 -10.02
CA VAL A 130 -10.03 -4.67 -9.57
C VAL A 130 -8.66 -4.29 -10.09
N PHE A 131 -7.69 -4.16 -9.16
CA PHE A 131 -6.27 -4.03 -9.44
C PHE A 131 -5.58 -5.32 -9.00
N ALA A 132 -5.35 -6.22 -9.95
CA ALA A 132 -4.62 -7.47 -9.73
C ALA A 132 -3.13 -7.21 -9.96
N VAL A 133 -2.36 -7.11 -8.89
CA VAL A 133 -0.96 -6.65 -8.94
C VAL A 133 -0.04 -7.80 -8.57
N GLU A 134 0.75 -8.25 -9.54
CA GLU A 134 1.80 -9.24 -9.32
C GLU A 134 3.05 -8.57 -8.72
N ARG A 135 3.82 -9.31 -7.92
CA ARG A 135 5.07 -8.82 -7.32
C ARG A 135 6.23 -8.95 -8.31
N GLY A 136 6.84 -7.81 -8.64
CA GLY A 136 8.10 -7.70 -9.39
C GLY A 136 9.28 -7.35 -8.50
N THR A 137 10.33 -6.77 -9.09
CA THR A 137 11.52 -6.32 -8.37
C THR A 137 11.52 -4.81 -8.08
N ALA A 138 10.56 -4.08 -8.61
CA ALA A 138 10.40 -2.66 -8.32
C ALA A 138 10.01 -2.42 -6.86
N GLU A 139 10.31 -1.26 -6.31
CA GLU A 139 9.88 -0.82 -4.97
C GLU A 139 8.35 -0.89 -4.83
N ALA A 140 7.64 -0.36 -5.82
CA ALA A 140 6.20 -0.52 -5.99
C ALA A 140 5.94 -1.09 -7.39
N ASP A 141 4.97 -2.00 -7.50
CA ASP A 141 4.63 -2.60 -8.79
C ASP A 141 3.62 -1.74 -9.56
N LEU A 142 2.75 -1.02 -8.82
CA LEU A 142 1.79 -0.07 -9.37
C LEU A 142 1.77 1.22 -8.55
N LYS A 143 2.00 2.36 -9.21
CA LYS A 143 1.79 3.71 -8.63
C LYS A 143 0.58 4.38 -9.29
N VAL A 144 -0.43 4.75 -8.48
CA VAL A 144 -1.63 5.44 -8.95
C VAL A 144 -1.68 6.82 -8.32
N SER A 145 -1.26 7.83 -9.08
CA SER A 145 -1.37 9.24 -8.71
C SER A 145 -2.58 9.92 -9.35
N ALA A 146 -3.25 9.25 -10.27
CA ALA A 146 -4.53 9.66 -10.82
C ALA A 146 -5.61 9.78 -9.73
N ASN A 147 -6.57 10.67 -9.91
CA ASN A 147 -7.72 10.77 -9.02
C ASN A 147 -8.75 9.70 -9.37
N ILE A 148 -9.05 8.82 -8.43
CA ILE A 148 -10.12 7.84 -8.58
C ILE A 148 -11.40 8.43 -7.99
N VAL A 149 -12.42 8.58 -8.83
CA VAL A 149 -13.65 9.28 -8.47
C VAL A 149 -14.88 8.46 -8.84
N ASN A 150 -16.03 8.76 -8.26
CA ASN A 150 -17.28 8.17 -8.71
C ASN A 150 -17.68 8.71 -10.09
N TYR A 151 -18.22 7.86 -10.93
CA TYR A 151 -19.08 8.32 -12.02
C TYR A 151 -20.40 8.87 -11.44
N SER A 152 -21.03 9.80 -12.12
CA SER A 152 -22.27 10.48 -11.70
C SER A 152 -23.23 9.59 -10.90
N GLY A 153 -23.42 9.86 -9.61
CA GLY A 153 -24.33 9.13 -8.74
C GLY A 153 -23.92 7.70 -8.35
N ALA A 154 -22.84 7.17 -8.91
CA ALA A 154 -22.35 5.83 -8.58
C ALA A 154 -21.63 5.80 -7.22
N LYS A 155 -21.55 4.60 -6.63
CA LYS A 155 -20.72 4.31 -5.47
C LYS A 155 -19.59 3.36 -5.89
N GLY A 156 -18.60 3.91 -6.58
CA GLY A 156 -17.44 3.14 -7.03
C GLY A 156 -16.59 2.66 -5.85
N SER A 157 -16.00 1.49 -5.99
CA SER A 157 -15.09 0.89 -5.00
C SER A 157 -13.83 0.37 -5.66
N VAL A 158 -12.78 0.16 -4.87
CA VAL A 158 -11.48 -0.33 -5.31
C VAL A 158 -11.16 -1.64 -4.59
N ALA A 159 -10.72 -2.65 -5.33
CA ALA A 159 -10.20 -3.90 -4.79
C ALA A 159 -8.77 -4.14 -5.27
N LYS A 160 -7.83 -4.23 -4.33
CA LYS A 160 -6.45 -4.65 -4.57
C LYS A 160 -6.33 -6.15 -4.32
N THR A 161 -5.83 -6.88 -5.31
CA THR A 161 -5.56 -8.32 -5.25
C THR A 161 -4.14 -8.62 -5.74
N GLY A 162 -3.68 -9.87 -5.57
CA GLY A 162 -2.31 -10.29 -5.93
C GLY A 162 -1.26 -9.82 -4.93
N GLU A 163 -0.07 -10.42 -4.99
CA GLU A 163 1.00 -10.26 -3.99
C GLU A 163 1.82 -8.97 -4.15
N GLY A 164 1.63 -8.25 -5.23
CA GLY A 164 2.39 -7.03 -5.53
C GLY A 164 1.98 -5.84 -4.66
N ILE A 165 2.73 -4.75 -4.84
CA ILE A 165 2.62 -3.52 -4.07
C ILE A 165 1.99 -2.44 -4.92
N MET A 166 0.88 -1.88 -4.43
CA MET A 166 0.17 -0.76 -5.03
C MET A 166 0.26 0.47 -4.13
N VAL A 167 0.59 1.62 -4.71
CA VAL A 167 0.60 2.91 -4.01
C VAL A 167 -0.52 3.79 -4.55
N LEU A 168 -1.38 4.28 -3.67
CA LEU A 168 -2.41 5.26 -3.96
C LEU A 168 -1.99 6.62 -3.40
N SER A 169 -1.73 7.59 -4.29
CA SER A 169 -1.36 8.96 -3.91
C SER A 169 -2.30 10.03 -4.46
N GLY A 170 -3.29 9.66 -5.28
CA GLY A 170 -4.29 10.57 -5.84
C GLY A 170 -5.26 11.14 -4.81
N LYS A 171 -5.95 12.23 -5.20
CA LYS A 171 -7.09 12.78 -4.44
C LYS A 171 -8.36 11.99 -4.77
N ASN A 172 -8.52 10.86 -4.13
CA ASN A 172 -9.59 9.93 -4.41
C ASN A 172 -10.88 10.34 -3.69
N THR A 173 -12.01 10.25 -4.39
CA THR A 173 -13.33 10.61 -3.86
C THR A 173 -14.40 9.53 -4.08
N TYR A 174 -13.99 8.35 -4.54
CA TYR A 174 -14.92 7.22 -4.64
C TYR A 174 -15.45 6.82 -3.25
N SER A 175 -16.70 6.38 -3.20
CA SER A 175 -17.42 6.23 -1.92
C SER A 175 -17.81 4.80 -1.57
N GLY A 176 -17.59 3.84 -2.46
CA GLY A 176 -17.95 2.43 -2.21
C GLY A 176 -16.95 1.68 -1.34
N GLY A 177 -15.82 2.32 -0.98
CA GLY A 177 -14.79 1.73 -0.11
C GLY A 177 -13.63 1.09 -0.85
N THR A 178 -12.63 0.70 -0.06
CA THR A 178 -11.39 0.07 -0.51
C THR A 178 -11.24 -1.30 0.13
N SER A 179 -10.94 -2.34 -0.64
CA SER A 179 -10.63 -3.67 -0.11
C SER A 179 -9.22 -4.10 -0.51
N VAL A 180 -8.45 -4.55 0.47
CA VAL A 180 -7.11 -5.14 0.28
C VAL A 180 -7.22 -6.63 0.51
N ASN A 181 -7.17 -7.40 -0.58
CA ASN A 181 -7.42 -8.85 -0.56
C ASN A 181 -6.14 -9.68 -0.72
N GLY A 182 -4.99 -9.04 -0.91
CA GLY A 182 -3.69 -9.69 -1.05
C GLY A 182 -2.59 -8.68 -1.30
N GLY A 183 -1.34 -9.01 -0.95
CA GLY A 183 -0.19 -8.14 -1.07
C GLY A 183 -0.34 -6.82 -0.33
N THR A 184 0.28 -5.76 -0.81
CA THR A 184 0.36 -4.48 -0.09
C THR A 184 -0.34 -3.34 -0.84
N LEU A 185 -1.18 -2.58 -0.11
CA LEU A 185 -1.69 -1.29 -0.52
C LEU A 185 -1.10 -0.20 0.37
N ALA A 186 -0.39 0.75 -0.20
CA ALA A 186 0.13 1.91 0.51
C ALA A 186 -0.76 3.14 0.26
N ALA A 187 -1.25 3.75 1.33
CA ALA A 187 -2.05 4.98 1.30
C ALA A 187 -1.12 6.19 1.46
N ALA A 188 -0.71 6.79 0.35
CA ALA A 188 0.32 7.83 0.30
C ALA A 188 -0.25 9.27 0.21
N SER A 189 -1.54 9.45 0.48
CA SER A 189 -2.17 10.77 0.59
C SER A 189 -3.34 10.74 1.57
N ASN A 190 -3.77 11.90 2.06
CA ASN A 190 -4.91 12.02 2.98
C ASN A 190 -6.25 11.54 2.39
N GLN A 191 -6.32 11.42 1.08
CA GLN A 191 -7.50 10.96 0.35
C GLN A 191 -7.26 9.67 -0.43
N ALA A 192 -6.16 8.97 -0.15
CA ALA A 192 -5.76 7.77 -0.89
C ALA A 192 -6.87 6.70 -0.96
N LEU A 193 -7.62 6.51 0.12
CA LEU A 193 -8.60 5.43 0.26
C LEU A 193 -10.04 5.83 -0.14
N GLY A 194 -10.22 7.00 -0.79
CA GLY A 194 -11.54 7.53 -1.07
C GLY A 194 -12.27 7.95 0.21
N THR A 195 -13.60 7.91 0.21
CA THR A 195 -14.42 8.33 1.36
C THR A 195 -15.16 7.18 2.06
N GLY A 196 -15.13 5.98 1.49
CA GLY A 196 -15.76 4.80 2.06
C GLY A 196 -14.87 4.08 3.08
N MET A 197 -15.38 2.98 3.62
CA MET A 197 -14.62 2.12 4.54
C MET A 197 -13.47 1.41 3.82
N ALA A 198 -12.32 1.31 4.49
CA ALA A 198 -11.22 0.47 4.08
C ALA A 198 -11.28 -0.87 4.83
N THR A 199 -11.23 -1.97 4.08
CA THR A 199 -11.23 -3.34 4.63
C THR A 199 -9.96 -4.06 4.22
N VAL A 200 -9.25 -4.58 5.20
CA VAL A 200 -8.06 -5.41 4.98
C VAL A 200 -8.43 -6.85 5.26
N ASN A 201 -8.45 -7.67 4.23
CA ASN A 201 -8.78 -9.09 4.33
C ASN A 201 -7.52 -9.94 4.57
N SER A 202 -7.69 -11.23 4.83
CA SER A 202 -6.58 -12.16 5.01
C SER A 202 -5.60 -12.11 3.83
N GLY A 203 -4.30 -12.05 4.12
CA GLY A 203 -3.24 -11.92 3.12
C GLY A 203 -3.03 -10.50 2.59
N GLY A 204 -3.89 -9.54 2.94
CA GLY A 204 -3.73 -8.14 2.60
C GLY A 204 -2.95 -7.37 3.67
N CYS A 205 -2.18 -6.38 3.23
CA CYS A 205 -1.48 -5.42 4.08
C CYS A 205 -1.85 -4.00 3.65
N LEU A 206 -2.33 -3.18 4.60
CA LEU A 206 -2.52 -1.74 4.41
C LEU A 206 -1.40 -0.98 5.11
N VAL A 207 -0.59 -0.27 4.34
CA VAL A 207 0.46 0.61 4.86
C VAL A 207 -0.03 2.05 4.81
N LEU A 208 0.00 2.73 5.93
CA LEU A 208 -0.40 4.13 6.07
C LEU A 208 0.82 5.04 5.93
N GLY A 209 0.74 6.05 5.07
CA GLY A 209 1.79 7.05 4.90
C GLY A 209 2.72 6.84 3.70
N GLY A 210 2.46 5.88 2.83
CA GLY A 210 3.29 5.62 1.63
C GLY A 210 4.45 4.66 1.88
N LEU A 211 5.42 4.64 0.98
CA LEU A 211 6.57 3.73 0.99
C LEU A 211 7.88 4.50 0.87
N GLY A 212 8.93 4.00 1.49
CA GLY A 212 10.29 4.49 1.32
C GLY A 212 10.45 5.99 1.59
N THR A 213 11.16 6.69 0.73
CA THR A 213 11.42 8.14 0.83
C THR A 213 10.16 8.99 0.63
N ASP A 214 9.12 8.44 -0.01
CA ASP A 214 7.83 9.09 -0.22
C ASP A 214 6.85 8.85 0.95
N ALA A 215 7.25 8.06 1.95
CA ALA A 215 6.45 7.84 3.14
C ALA A 215 6.34 9.13 3.96
N GLY A 216 5.13 9.45 4.40
CA GLY A 216 4.82 10.61 5.24
C GLY A 216 3.67 10.27 6.17
N THR A 217 3.43 11.11 7.15
CA THR A 217 2.23 10.96 7.96
C THR A 217 1.02 11.43 7.17
N VAL A 218 0.04 10.55 6.97
CA VAL A 218 -1.24 10.88 6.35
C VAL A 218 -2.32 11.07 7.40
N SER A 219 -3.32 11.90 7.06
CA SER A 219 -4.51 12.08 7.91
C SER A 219 -5.71 11.44 7.24
N LEU A 220 -6.25 10.38 7.82
CA LEU A 220 -7.33 9.58 7.25
C LEU A 220 -8.60 9.66 8.10
N GLY A 221 -9.71 10.01 7.44
CA GLY A 221 -11.06 10.00 8.04
C GLY A 221 -11.82 8.70 7.80
N ASN A 222 -11.24 7.73 7.13
CA ASN A 222 -11.88 6.47 6.79
C ASN A 222 -12.10 5.60 8.03
N ASN A 223 -13.22 4.88 8.05
CA ASN A 223 -13.32 3.71 8.92
C ASN A 223 -12.44 2.59 8.33
N ILE A 224 -11.64 1.94 9.19
CA ILE A 224 -10.72 0.88 8.80
C ILE A 224 -11.12 -0.41 9.54
N LEU A 225 -11.30 -1.49 8.80
CA LEU A 225 -11.56 -2.82 9.34
C LEU A 225 -10.46 -3.77 8.91
N VAL A 226 -9.68 -4.26 9.88
CA VAL A 226 -8.64 -5.27 9.65
C VAL A 226 -9.17 -6.60 10.14
N LYS A 227 -9.38 -7.52 9.21
CA LYS A 227 -9.90 -8.86 9.50
C LYS A 227 -8.80 -9.84 9.88
N ASN A 228 -9.20 -11.01 10.33
CA ASN A 228 -8.28 -12.12 10.60
C ASN A 228 -7.30 -12.34 9.43
N GLY A 229 -6.00 -12.38 9.72
CA GLY A 229 -4.93 -12.52 8.73
C GLY A 229 -4.64 -11.27 7.89
N GLY A 230 -5.35 -10.15 8.13
CA GLY A 230 -5.03 -8.84 7.56
C GLY A 230 -3.98 -8.11 8.40
N ILE A 231 -3.20 -7.24 7.76
CA ILE A 231 -2.11 -6.49 8.39
C ILE A 231 -2.35 -4.99 8.21
N LEU A 232 -2.19 -4.23 9.28
CA LEU A 232 -2.13 -2.76 9.27
C LEU A 232 -0.74 -2.33 9.71
N SER A 233 -0.11 -1.41 9.01
CA SER A 233 1.21 -0.86 9.34
C SER A 233 1.33 0.60 8.91
N GLY A 234 2.45 1.26 9.23
CA GLY A 234 2.74 2.63 8.81
C GLY A 234 2.30 3.69 9.80
N SER A 235 2.43 4.97 9.41
CA SER A 235 2.19 6.13 10.28
C SER A 235 1.05 6.99 9.77
N ALA A 236 0.10 7.32 10.65
CA ALA A 236 -1.06 8.14 10.28
C ALA A 236 -1.67 8.89 11.47
N THR A 237 -2.39 9.96 11.15
CA THR A 237 -3.42 10.52 12.03
C THR A 237 -4.78 9.96 11.60
N LEU A 238 -5.49 9.31 12.52
CA LEU A 238 -6.77 8.66 12.27
C LEU A 238 -7.90 9.44 12.94
N SER A 239 -8.96 9.73 12.19
CA SER A 239 -10.19 10.36 12.71
C SER A 239 -11.45 9.52 12.50
N GLY A 240 -11.36 8.42 11.77
CA GLY A 240 -12.41 7.40 11.63
C GLY A 240 -12.25 6.27 12.65
N ASN A 241 -13.25 5.39 12.70
CA ASN A 241 -13.18 4.20 13.53
C ASN A 241 -12.23 3.16 12.90
N THR A 242 -11.39 2.55 13.74
CA THR A 242 -10.51 1.44 13.33
C THR A 242 -10.80 0.23 14.19
N THR A 243 -11.03 -0.92 13.57
CA THR A 243 -11.25 -2.19 14.25
C THR A 243 -10.21 -3.20 13.80
N LEU A 244 -9.45 -3.72 14.73
CA LEU A 244 -8.54 -4.84 14.55
C LEU A 244 -9.22 -6.10 15.09
N GLN A 245 -9.73 -6.94 14.18
CA GLN A 245 -10.42 -8.18 14.57
C GLN A 245 -9.45 -9.23 15.11
N SER A 246 -9.98 -10.22 15.81
CA SER A 246 -9.21 -11.38 16.27
C SER A 246 -8.39 -11.98 15.13
N GLY A 247 -7.11 -12.26 15.38
CA GLY A 247 -6.17 -12.77 14.37
C GLY A 247 -5.67 -11.76 13.35
N SER A 248 -6.08 -10.49 13.42
CA SER A 248 -5.47 -9.41 12.67
C SER A 248 -4.12 -9.00 13.28
N VAL A 249 -3.31 -8.29 12.50
CA VAL A 249 -1.98 -7.86 12.92
C VAL A 249 -1.84 -6.35 12.77
N PHE A 250 -1.38 -5.67 13.81
CA PHE A 250 -0.72 -4.38 13.66
C PHE A 250 0.79 -4.62 13.66
N GLU A 251 1.46 -4.20 12.59
CA GLU A 251 2.91 -4.35 12.46
C GLU A 251 3.62 -3.06 12.87
N LEU A 252 4.35 -3.14 13.98
CA LEU A 252 5.25 -2.08 14.45
C LEU A 252 6.65 -2.35 13.92
N THR A 253 7.10 -1.49 13.04
CA THR A 253 8.44 -1.58 12.45
C THR A 253 9.41 -0.74 13.26
N LEU A 254 10.54 -1.31 13.64
CA LEU A 254 11.64 -0.63 14.32
C LEU A 254 12.89 -0.63 13.44
N SER A 255 13.60 0.47 13.44
CA SER A 255 14.94 0.57 12.86
C SER A 255 15.79 1.56 13.66
N MET A 256 17.12 1.49 13.52
CA MET A 256 17.98 2.55 14.01
C MET A 256 17.98 3.70 13.01
N GLY A 257 17.77 4.90 13.50
CA GLY A 257 17.75 6.15 12.74
C GLY A 257 18.79 7.15 13.23
N GLY A 258 18.80 8.33 12.60
CA GLY A 258 19.72 9.42 12.96
C GLY A 258 21.13 9.26 12.38
N SER A 259 21.86 10.35 12.29
CA SER A 259 23.22 10.40 11.72
C SER A 259 24.27 9.62 12.54
N ALA A 260 23.96 9.30 13.78
CA ALA A 260 24.82 8.55 14.69
C ALA A 260 24.32 7.13 15.01
N GLY A 261 23.18 6.71 14.43
CA GLY A 261 22.59 5.40 14.71
C GLY A 261 22.08 5.20 16.15
N ASN A 262 21.80 6.29 16.86
CA ASN A 262 21.44 6.28 18.29
C ASN A 262 19.97 6.67 18.55
N GLU A 263 19.13 6.72 17.54
CA GLU A 263 17.69 6.98 17.69
C GLU A 263 16.89 5.79 17.17
N LEU A 264 15.90 5.39 17.95
CA LEU A 264 14.92 4.40 17.46
C LEU A 264 13.88 5.09 16.59
N ALA A 265 13.75 4.49 15.49
CA ALA A 265 12.86 4.89 14.48
C ALA A 265 11.69 3.86 14.39
N TYR A 266 10.41 4.33 14.42
CA TYR A 266 9.23 3.46 14.42
C TYR A 266 8.00 4.12 13.82
N ASN A 267 7.09 3.31 13.28
CA ASN A 267 5.81 3.80 12.80
C ASN A 267 4.84 4.03 13.97
N SER A 268 3.99 5.05 13.83
CA SER A 268 3.07 5.44 14.91
C SER A 268 1.72 5.92 14.41
N LEU A 269 0.69 5.73 15.22
CA LEU A 269 -0.67 6.21 14.98
C LEU A 269 -1.05 7.28 16.00
N MET A 270 -1.53 8.42 15.49
CA MET A 270 -2.20 9.44 16.28
C MET A 270 -3.71 9.30 16.10
N LEU A 271 -4.44 9.00 17.14
CA LEU A 271 -5.90 8.91 17.12
C LEU A 271 -6.49 10.28 17.42
N GLN A 272 -6.94 11.01 16.41
CA GLN A 272 -7.54 12.32 16.59
C GLN A 272 -8.97 12.22 17.13
N SER A 273 -9.74 11.27 16.63
CA SER A 273 -11.13 11.00 17.05
C SER A 273 -11.53 9.57 16.66
N GLY A 274 -12.76 9.18 17.03
CA GLY A 274 -13.30 7.86 16.71
C GLY A 274 -12.86 6.79 17.71
N VAL A 275 -13.19 5.55 17.39
CA VAL A 275 -12.90 4.38 18.22
C VAL A 275 -11.80 3.56 17.56
N PHE A 276 -10.71 3.32 18.28
CA PHE A 276 -9.71 2.32 17.93
C PHE A 276 -9.95 1.08 18.79
N GLN A 277 -10.52 0.06 18.18
CA GLN A 277 -10.91 -1.19 18.84
C GLN A 277 -9.93 -2.30 18.49
N ILE A 278 -9.42 -2.95 19.53
CA ILE A 278 -8.53 -4.10 19.45
C ILE A 278 -9.29 -5.30 20.00
N ASP A 279 -9.74 -6.21 19.14
CA ASP A 279 -10.45 -7.41 19.58
C ASP A 279 -9.48 -8.41 20.23
N ALA A 280 -9.99 -9.23 21.13
CA ALA A 280 -9.20 -10.28 21.78
C ALA A 280 -8.58 -11.21 20.70
N GLY A 281 -7.25 -11.41 20.79
CA GLY A 281 -6.48 -12.19 19.81
C GLY A 281 -5.95 -11.41 18.62
N ALA A 282 -6.19 -10.08 18.53
CA ALA A 282 -5.43 -9.22 17.66
C ALA A 282 -3.97 -9.10 18.12
N LYS A 283 -3.03 -9.14 17.20
CA LYS A 283 -1.60 -9.20 17.51
C LYS A 283 -0.91 -7.87 17.20
N LEU A 284 0.03 -7.50 18.07
CA LEU A 284 1.10 -6.56 17.71
C LEU A 284 2.32 -7.38 17.30
N LYS A 285 2.70 -7.29 16.03
CA LYS A 285 3.93 -7.89 15.52
C LYS A 285 5.04 -6.86 15.56
N LEU A 286 6.10 -7.17 16.30
CA LEU A 286 7.31 -6.34 16.32
C LEU A 286 8.25 -6.78 15.21
N ALA A 287 8.43 -5.93 14.21
CA ALA A 287 9.36 -6.15 13.10
C ALA A 287 10.60 -5.25 13.28
N ALA A 288 11.66 -5.83 13.81
CA ALA A 288 12.91 -5.13 14.02
C ALA A 288 13.82 -5.28 12.78
N LEU A 289 14.15 -4.17 12.15
CA LEU A 289 14.98 -4.16 10.95
C LEU A 289 16.45 -4.00 11.34
N SER A 290 17.20 -5.10 11.29
CA SER A 290 18.66 -5.11 11.49
C SER A 290 19.11 -4.42 12.78
N LEU A 291 18.41 -4.62 13.90
CA LEU A 291 18.82 -4.09 15.20
C LEU A 291 19.94 -4.93 15.79
N ASP A 292 21.02 -4.26 16.22
CA ASP A 292 22.11 -4.88 16.99
C ASP A 292 21.90 -4.59 18.48
N TYR A 293 21.38 -5.56 19.20
CA TYR A 293 21.08 -5.46 20.63
C TYR A 293 22.34 -5.53 21.52
N SER A 294 23.51 -5.81 20.96
CA SER A 294 24.78 -5.88 21.71
C SER A 294 25.38 -4.49 22.04
N THR A 295 24.82 -3.44 21.46
CA THR A 295 25.32 -2.08 21.66
C THR A 295 24.88 -1.48 23.00
N ASP A 296 25.65 -0.51 23.52
CA ASP A 296 25.39 0.19 24.78
C ASP A 296 24.02 0.89 24.79
N PHE A 297 23.47 1.20 23.60
CA PHE A 297 22.16 1.79 23.44
C PHE A 297 21.07 0.94 24.15
N TRP A 298 21.12 -0.37 24.03
CA TRP A 298 20.16 -1.30 24.60
C TRP A 298 20.38 -1.61 26.08
N GLY A 299 21.45 -1.07 26.66
CA GLY A 299 21.71 -1.14 28.10
C GLY A 299 20.79 -0.29 28.98
N THR A 300 19.94 0.54 28.36
CA THR A 300 18.95 1.37 29.04
C THR A 300 17.53 1.03 28.59
N SER A 301 16.54 1.38 29.41
CA SER A 301 15.14 1.18 29.05
C SER A 301 14.68 2.19 28.00
N HIS A 302 13.86 1.73 27.04
CA HIS A 302 13.25 2.57 26.02
C HIS A 302 11.73 2.42 26.01
N ILE A 303 11.02 3.53 25.84
CA ILE A 303 9.57 3.57 25.72
C ILE A 303 9.21 4.16 24.35
N LEU A 304 8.45 3.42 23.56
CA LEU A 304 8.03 3.81 22.22
C LEU A 304 6.51 3.95 22.22
N ASN A 305 6.00 5.17 22.23
CA ASN A 305 4.56 5.44 22.16
C ASN A 305 4.13 5.33 20.68
N PHE A 306 3.63 4.17 20.26
CA PHE A 306 3.27 3.93 18.87
C PHE A 306 1.76 4.14 18.58
N ILE A 307 0.92 4.21 19.62
CA ILE A 307 -0.46 4.69 19.52
C ILE A 307 -0.66 5.78 20.56
N GLU A 308 -1.09 6.95 20.11
CA GLU A 308 -1.40 8.08 20.99
C GLU A 308 -2.84 8.55 20.71
N GLY A 309 -3.67 8.61 21.76
CA GLY A 309 -5.08 9.02 21.64
C GLY A 309 -5.29 10.49 22.01
N GLY A 310 -5.92 11.25 21.11
CA GLY A 310 -6.40 12.59 21.40
C GLY A 310 -7.65 12.62 22.28
N ALA A 311 -8.07 13.80 22.70
CA ALA A 311 -9.20 13.99 23.61
C ALA A 311 -10.50 13.33 23.15
N ASN A 312 -10.76 13.36 21.84
CA ASN A 312 -11.99 12.82 21.23
C ASN A 312 -11.85 11.36 20.74
N ALA A 313 -10.72 10.72 20.97
CA ALA A 313 -10.51 9.33 20.61
C ALA A 313 -10.89 8.40 21.75
N THR A 314 -11.25 7.17 21.41
CA THR A 314 -11.45 6.06 22.36
C THR A 314 -10.56 4.89 21.93
N LEU A 315 -9.81 4.33 22.86
CA LEU A 315 -8.95 3.17 22.64
C LEU A 315 -9.43 2.01 23.53
N THR A 316 -9.82 0.90 22.91
CA THR A 316 -10.36 -0.26 23.61
C THR A 316 -9.63 -1.55 23.26
N GLY A 317 -9.59 -2.49 24.20
CA GLY A 317 -8.94 -3.79 24.02
C GLY A 317 -7.42 -3.75 24.18
N ASN A 318 -6.78 -4.88 23.99
CA ASN A 318 -5.32 -5.06 24.14
C ASN A 318 -4.77 -5.96 23.05
N PHE A 319 -3.54 -5.70 22.64
CA PHE A 319 -2.80 -6.57 21.74
C PHE A 319 -2.19 -7.78 22.47
N THR A 320 -2.02 -8.86 21.74
CA THR A 320 -1.08 -9.91 22.09
C THR A 320 0.24 -9.62 21.39
N LEU A 321 1.35 -9.50 22.13
CA LEU A 321 2.67 -9.24 21.56
C LEU A 321 3.20 -10.46 20.81
N ASP A 322 3.64 -10.24 19.58
CA ASP A 322 4.41 -11.17 18.76
C ASP A 322 5.76 -10.53 18.43
N ALA A 323 6.79 -10.89 19.17
CA ALA A 323 8.15 -10.40 18.99
C ALA A 323 9.06 -11.42 18.27
N SER A 324 8.48 -12.43 17.62
CA SER A 324 9.23 -13.47 16.90
C SER A 324 10.12 -12.94 15.77
N SER A 325 9.78 -11.76 15.25
CA SER A 325 10.54 -11.07 14.19
C SER A 325 11.42 -9.94 14.72
N ALA A 326 11.65 -9.87 16.03
CA ALA A 326 12.45 -8.80 16.65
C ALA A 326 13.96 -9.10 16.71
N GLY A 327 14.41 -10.21 16.15
CA GLY A 327 15.83 -10.65 16.21
C GLY A 327 16.20 -11.28 17.54
N ASP A 328 17.50 -11.44 17.78
CA ASP A 328 18.05 -12.15 18.95
C ASP A 328 18.15 -11.24 20.19
N TYR A 329 17.03 -10.66 20.60
CA TYR A 329 16.99 -9.70 21.71
C TYR A 329 17.03 -10.34 23.11
N ALA A 330 16.58 -11.60 23.25
CA ALA A 330 16.31 -12.22 24.54
C ALA A 330 17.56 -12.35 25.45
N ALA A 331 18.76 -12.39 24.85
CA ALA A 331 20.01 -12.37 25.60
C ALA A 331 20.30 -11.01 26.25
N TYR A 332 19.73 -9.93 25.73
CA TYR A 332 20.01 -8.56 26.10
C TYR A 332 18.91 -7.88 26.90
N GLY A 333 17.66 -8.31 26.71
CA GLY A 333 16.53 -7.70 27.38
C GLY A 333 15.19 -8.30 26.98
N GLN A 334 14.13 -7.56 27.29
CA GLN A 334 12.75 -7.98 27.05
C GLN A 334 11.93 -6.85 26.42
N TRP A 335 11.09 -7.21 25.46
CA TRP A 335 10.04 -6.36 24.96
C TRP A 335 8.72 -6.66 25.66
N SER A 336 8.03 -5.61 26.09
CA SER A 336 6.72 -5.69 26.69
C SER A 336 5.78 -4.61 26.17
N LEU A 337 4.47 -4.83 26.32
CA LEU A 337 3.44 -3.85 25.99
C LEU A 337 2.93 -3.18 27.24
N GLN A 338 2.77 -1.87 27.19
CA GLN A 338 2.07 -1.09 28.19
C GLN A 338 0.93 -0.32 27.54
N LYS A 339 -0.22 -0.28 28.22
CA LYS A 339 -1.36 0.55 27.84
C LYS A 339 -1.70 1.46 29.00
N ASN A 340 -1.80 2.75 28.71
CA ASN A 340 -2.27 3.74 29.65
C ASN A 340 -3.70 4.15 29.27
N GLU A 341 -4.66 3.79 30.10
CA GLU A 341 -6.09 4.05 29.82
C GLU A 341 -6.42 5.54 29.92
N ASP A 342 -5.76 6.28 30.83
CA ASP A 342 -6.02 7.70 31.05
C ASP A 342 -5.48 8.55 29.89
N SER A 343 -4.25 8.29 29.44
CA SER A 343 -3.64 8.98 28.30
C SER A 343 -4.01 8.36 26.94
N LYS A 344 -4.71 7.21 26.94
CA LYS A 344 -5.09 6.46 25.71
C LYS A 344 -3.87 6.12 24.85
N GLU A 345 -2.78 5.71 25.47
CA GLU A 345 -1.52 5.38 24.83
C GLU A 345 -1.26 3.88 24.85
N VAL A 346 -0.66 3.37 23.78
CA VAL A 346 -0.03 2.05 23.76
C VAL A 346 1.43 2.22 23.45
N SER A 347 2.24 1.67 24.33
CA SER A 347 3.69 1.77 24.25
C SER A 347 4.32 0.39 24.13
N MET A 348 5.38 0.30 23.36
CA MET A 348 6.34 -0.79 23.39
C MET A 348 7.47 -0.40 24.34
N VAL A 349 7.78 -1.25 25.29
CA VAL A 349 8.79 -0.99 26.31
C VAL A 349 9.89 -2.02 26.19
N TRP A 350 11.11 -1.52 26.05
CA TRP A 350 12.33 -2.30 26.20
C TRP A 350 12.85 -2.21 27.61
N THR A 351 13.16 -3.36 28.21
CA THR A 351 13.82 -3.47 29.50
C THR A 351 15.06 -4.31 29.37
N PRO A 352 16.27 -3.77 29.58
CA PRO A 352 17.50 -4.54 29.49
C PRO A 352 17.55 -5.60 30.60
N ASN A 353 18.21 -6.71 30.32
CA ASN A 353 18.54 -7.68 31.35
C ASN A 353 19.47 -7.02 32.39
N ALA A 354 19.36 -7.38 33.66
CA ALA A 354 20.30 -6.96 34.68
C ALA A 354 21.73 -7.37 34.21
N ALA A 355 22.66 -6.42 34.29
CA ALA A 355 24.06 -6.77 34.04
C ALA A 355 24.41 -7.98 34.93
N PRO A 356 25.04 -9.04 34.40
CA PRO A 356 25.47 -10.12 35.24
C PRO A 356 26.38 -9.50 36.32
N GLU A 357 26.01 -9.69 37.61
CA GLU A 357 26.90 -9.31 38.69
C GLU A 357 28.27 -9.92 38.35
N ALA A 358 29.31 -9.10 38.38
CA ALA A 358 30.66 -9.54 38.00
C ALA A 358 31.11 -10.63 38.99
N SER A 359 30.66 -11.87 38.77
CA SER A 359 31.21 -13.04 39.38
C SER A 359 32.47 -13.37 38.64
N SER A 360 33.61 -13.17 39.30
CA SER A 360 34.89 -13.64 38.88
C SER A 360 34.86 -15.16 38.72
N ALA A 361 34.58 -15.68 37.52
CA ALA A 361 34.85 -17.08 37.16
C ALA A 361 34.93 -17.24 35.64
N MET A 362 36.13 -17.42 35.18
CA MET A 362 36.64 -18.21 34.04
C MET A 362 35.78 -18.30 32.76
N ALA A 363 36.39 -17.77 31.70
CA ALA A 363 36.08 -18.08 30.33
C ALA A 363 36.11 -19.59 30.03
N SER A 364 35.01 -20.14 29.51
CA SER A 364 35.03 -21.40 28.77
C SER A 364 34.32 -21.17 27.44
N ALA A 365 35.07 -21.44 26.38
CA ALA A 365 34.66 -21.31 25.00
C ALA A 365 33.45 -22.19 24.68
N PHE A 366 32.39 -21.60 24.14
CA PHE A 366 31.33 -22.34 23.48
C PHE A 366 31.43 -22.16 21.97
N THR A 367 31.62 -23.25 21.28
CA THR A 367 31.45 -23.33 19.83
C THR A 367 29.96 -23.40 19.50
N ALA A 368 29.47 -22.39 18.83
CA ALA A 368 28.10 -22.37 18.35
C ALA A 368 27.96 -23.09 17.02
N THR A 369 27.13 -24.12 16.98
CA THR A 369 26.60 -24.71 15.74
C THR A 369 25.45 -23.88 15.23
N ALA A 370 25.52 -23.51 13.95
CA ALA A 370 24.49 -22.72 13.29
C ALA A 370 23.14 -23.46 13.19
N PRO A 371 22.01 -22.82 13.45
CA PRO A 371 20.68 -23.40 13.23
C PRO A 371 20.28 -23.37 11.75
N ALA A 372 19.43 -24.33 11.37
CA ALA A 372 18.90 -24.52 10.03
C ALA A 372 17.99 -23.37 9.58
N PRO A 373 17.87 -23.10 8.27
CA PRO A 373 17.07 -21.99 7.76
C PRO A 373 15.58 -22.21 7.97
N VAL A 374 14.90 -21.18 8.49
CA VAL A 374 13.45 -21.12 8.70
C VAL A 374 12.80 -20.56 7.42
N PRO A 375 11.62 -21.05 7.01
CA PRO A 375 10.94 -20.55 5.81
C PRO A 375 10.46 -19.11 5.95
N GLU A 376 10.57 -18.37 4.86
CA GLU A 376 10.33 -16.93 4.71
C GLU A 376 8.93 -16.47 5.12
N PRO A 377 8.78 -15.36 5.84
CA PRO A 377 7.47 -14.78 6.15
C PRO A 377 6.94 -13.89 5.02
N SER A 378 5.61 -13.76 5.00
CA SER A 378 4.79 -13.02 4.05
C SER A 378 5.31 -11.62 3.66
N SER A 379 5.05 -11.25 2.43
CA SER A 379 5.56 -10.15 1.60
C SER A 379 5.69 -8.73 2.20
N CYS A 380 5.03 -8.43 3.31
CA CYS A 380 5.11 -7.11 3.94
C CYS A 380 6.50 -6.81 4.54
N MET A 381 7.17 -7.83 5.05
CA MET A 381 8.46 -7.68 5.74
C MET A 381 9.65 -7.38 4.82
N LEU A 382 9.65 -7.95 3.61
CA LEU A 382 10.76 -7.78 2.67
C LEU A 382 10.88 -6.34 2.15
N LEU A 383 9.75 -5.61 2.13
CA LEU A 383 9.71 -4.27 1.57
C LEU A 383 10.33 -3.23 2.50
N MET A 384 10.13 -3.39 3.81
CA MET A 384 10.64 -2.42 4.77
C MET A 384 12.14 -2.57 5.00
N ALA A 385 12.70 -3.77 4.78
CA ALA A 385 14.13 -4.02 4.94
C ALA A 385 14.99 -3.47 3.79
N ALA A 386 14.43 -3.36 2.58
CA ALA A 386 15.17 -2.82 1.42
C ALA A 386 15.23 -1.29 1.39
N LEU A 387 14.39 -0.63 2.20
CA LEU A 387 14.18 0.82 2.17
C LEU A 387 14.62 1.43 3.51
N GLY A 388 15.87 1.25 3.82
CA GLY A 388 16.48 1.88 4.99
C GLY A 388 16.19 3.36 5.04
N ALA A 389 15.60 3.75 6.16
CA ALA A 389 15.44 5.09 6.69
C ALA A 389 14.36 5.98 6.09
N VAL A 390 13.68 6.55 7.01
CA VAL A 390 12.95 7.80 7.03
C VAL A 390 11.44 7.63 7.05
N PHE A 391 10.91 7.42 8.24
CA PHE A 391 9.78 8.22 8.72
C PHE A 391 9.48 7.88 10.16
N LEU A 392 10.00 8.73 11.00
CA LEU A 392 9.99 8.45 12.39
C LEU A 392 9.87 9.74 13.16
N ARG A 393 8.86 9.77 13.97
CA ARG A 393 8.67 10.84 14.91
C ARG A 393 9.90 10.93 15.82
N ARG A 394 10.63 12.06 15.77
CA ARG A 394 11.61 12.40 16.80
C ARG A 394 10.90 12.39 18.14
N SER A 395 11.34 11.55 19.05
CA SER A 395 11.01 11.76 20.47
C SER A 395 11.64 13.07 20.89
N VAL A 396 10.83 14.10 21.03
CA VAL A 396 11.27 15.36 21.68
C VAL A 396 11.31 15.06 23.18
N PRO A 397 12.46 15.17 23.85
CA PRO A 397 12.47 15.09 25.30
C PRO A 397 11.64 16.25 25.84
N ARG A 398 10.62 15.96 26.63
CA ARG A 398 9.94 16.97 27.44
C ARG A 398 10.95 17.44 28.49
N ASN A 399 11.46 18.66 28.32
CA ASN A 399 12.04 19.38 29.46
C ASN A 399 10.89 19.66 30.43
N GLU A 400 11.13 19.35 31.68
CA GLU A 400 10.30 19.70 32.82
C GLU A 400 10.07 21.23 32.91
#